data_3261d32fa0195258c72600b56f249047
#
_entry.id   3261d32fa0195258c72600b56f249047
#
_cell.length_a   1.000
_cell.length_b   1.000
_cell.length_c   1.000
_cell.angle_alpha   90.00
_cell.angle_beta   90.00
_cell.angle_gamma   90.00
#
_symmetry.space_group_name_H-M   'P 1'
#
loop_
_entity.id
_entity.type
_entity.pdbx_description
1 polymer ?
#
loop_
_entity_poly.entity_id
_entity_poly.type
_entity_poly.pdbx_seq_one_letter_code
_entity_poly.pdbx_strand_id
1 'polypeptide(L)' 'MQFPIKLKVKPNSRKTEILKEENNEILLAVRSPAENNKANMEIIKFFSREFKTRVKIVKGLKSRNKIIDRL' A
#
# COMPACT_ATOMS: atom_id res chain seq x y z
N MET A 1 13.21 -6.23 1.86
CA MET A 1 11.96 -5.93 2.59
C MET A 1 11.17 -7.19 2.86
N GLN A 2 10.66 -7.36 4.05
CA GLN A 2 9.99 -8.59 4.47
C GLN A 2 8.54 -8.32 4.85
N PHE A 3 7.68 -9.24 4.45
CA PHE A 3 6.30 -9.23 4.91
C PHE A 3 6.20 -9.70 6.36
N PRO A 4 5.25 -9.19 7.13
CA PRO A 4 4.32 -8.13 6.75
C PRO A 4 4.99 -6.76 6.69
N ILE A 5 4.47 -5.88 5.84
CA ILE A 5 5.03 -4.56 5.65
C ILE A 5 4.08 -3.52 6.21
N LYS A 6 4.61 -2.58 6.98
CA LYS A 6 3.85 -1.43 7.46
C LYS A 6 3.80 -0.40 6.35
N LEU A 7 2.61 0.12 6.10
CA LEU A 7 2.37 1.03 4.99
C LEU A 7 1.69 2.30 5.48
N LYS A 8 2.26 3.44 5.11
CA LYS A 8 1.61 4.72 5.33
C LYS A 8 1.24 5.27 3.97
N VAL A 9 -0.04 5.59 3.78
CA VAL A 9 -0.58 5.94 2.47
C VAL A 9 -0.83 7.43 2.35
N LYS A 10 -0.43 8.00 1.21
CA LYS A 10 -0.70 9.38 0.86
C LYS A 10 -1.59 9.36 -0.38
N PRO A 11 -2.93 9.41 -0.21
CA PRO A 11 -3.84 9.32 -1.35
C PRO A 11 -3.91 10.63 -2.13
N ASN A 12 -4.61 10.62 -3.24
CA ASN A 12 -4.76 11.79 -4.11
C ASN A 12 -3.44 12.35 -4.61
N SER A 13 -2.47 11.48 -4.83
CA SER A 13 -1.17 11.87 -5.35
C SER A 13 -1.19 11.84 -6.88
N ARG A 14 -0.16 12.37 -7.51
CA ARG A 14 -0.07 12.39 -8.97
C ARG A 14 0.09 11.01 -9.57
N LYS A 15 0.79 10.14 -8.87
CA LYS A 15 1.00 8.76 -9.32
C LYS A 15 1.20 7.87 -8.12
N THR A 16 1.11 6.56 -8.35
CA THR A 16 1.34 5.57 -7.31
C THR A 16 2.82 5.20 -7.32
N GLU A 17 3.51 5.51 -6.24
CA GLU A 17 4.95 5.26 -6.15
C GLU A 17 5.41 5.22 -4.69
N ILE A 18 6.51 4.54 -4.45
CA ILE A 18 7.13 4.51 -3.14
C ILE A 18 7.90 5.81 -2.95
N LEU A 19 7.55 6.57 -1.92
CA LEU A 19 8.21 7.83 -1.60
C LEU A 19 9.37 7.64 -0.62
N LYS A 20 9.23 6.68 0.29
CA LYS A 20 10.24 6.44 1.30
C LYS A 20 10.12 5.01 1.81
N GLU A 21 11.25 4.41 2.11
CA GLU A 21 11.30 3.04 2.61
C GLU A 21 12.33 2.98 3.72
N GLU A 22 11.90 2.57 4.91
CA GLU A 22 12.76 2.62 6.09
C GLU A 22 12.22 1.66 7.16
N ASN A 23 13.09 0.82 7.73
CA ASN A 23 12.71 -0.06 8.84
C ASN A 23 11.45 -0.89 8.58
N ASN A 24 11.35 -1.46 7.38
CA ASN A 24 10.21 -2.26 6.95
C ASN A 24 8.89 -1.48 6.92
N GLU A 25 8.98 -0.17 6.78
CA GLU A 25 7.84 0.71 6.64
C GLU A 25 7.97 1.47 5.33
N ILE A 26 6.89 1.54 4.58
CA ILE A 26 6.85 2.23 3.29
C ILE A 26 5.89 3.39 3.35
N LEU A 27 6.34 4.56 2.87
CA LEU A 27 5.44 5.67 2.60
C LEU A 27 5.09 5.59 1.12
N LEU A 28 3.82 5.33 0.82
CA LEU A 28 3.36 5.12 -0.54
C LEU A 28 2.42 6.24 -0.98
N ALA A 29 2.76 6.89 -2.08
CA ALA A 29 1.85 7.80 -2.75
C ALA A 29 0.89 6.95 -3.57
N VAL A 30 -0.40 7.25 -3.52
CA VAL A 30 -1.42 6.52 -4.26
C VAL A 30 -2.24 7.51 -5.07
N ARG A 31 -2.36 7.25 -6.36
CA ARG A 31 -3.08 8.14 -7.26
C ARG A 31 -4.57 8.18 -6.97
N SER A 32 -5.14 7.08 -6.56
CA SER A 32 -6.57 6.99 -6.29
C SER A 32 -6.97 7.73 -5.03
N PRO A 33 -8.21 8.23 -4.96
CA PRO A 33 -8.72 8.82 -3.72
C PRO A 33 -8.93 7.74 -2.66
N ALA A 34 -8.95 8.16 -1.39
CA ALA A 34 -9.12 7.23 -0.28
C ALA A 34 -10.62 6.99 0.01
N GLU A 35 -11.37 6.64 -1.04
CA GLU A 35 -12.80 6.40 -0.89
C GLU A 35 -13.23 5.24 -1.77
N ASN A 36 -14.35 4.61 -1.41
CA ASN A 36 -14.92 3.49 -2.16
C ASN A 36 -13.92 2.37 -2.42
N ASN A 37 -13.00 2.16 -1.49
CA ASN A 37 -12.00 1.10 -1.57
C ASN A 37 -11.04 1.20 -2.76
N LYS A 38 -11.05 2.32 -3.47
CA LYS A 38 -10.21 2.49 -4.66
C LYS A 38 -8.72 2.48 -4.32
N ALA A 39 -8.34 3.20 -3.26
CA ALA A 39 -6.95 3.24 -2.85
C ALA A 39 -6.45 1.86 -2.43
N ASN A 40 -7.29 1.08 -1.74
CA ASN A 40 -6.90 -0.26 -1.31
C ASN A 40 -6.64 -1.17 -2.51
N MET A 41 -7.48 -1.09 -3.53
CA MET A 41 -7.29 -1.88 -4.75
C MET A 41 -6.02 -1.48 -5.48
N GLU A 42 -5.73 -0.19 -5.53
CA GLU A 42 -4.52 0.32 -6.16
C GLU A 42 -3.27 -0.18 -5.41
N ILE A 43 -3.32 -0.17 -4.09
CA ILE A 43 -2.23 -0.65 -3.24
C ILE A 43 -1.96 -2.14 -3.50
N ILE A 44 -3.00 -2.95 -3.54
CA ILE A 44 -2.86 -4.38 -3.78
C ILE A 44 -2.24 -4.63 -5.16
N LYS A 45 -2.72 -3.94 -6.18
CA LYS A 45 -2.18 -4.05 -7.54
C LYS A 45 -0.71 -3.66 -7.57
N PHE A 46 -0.36 -2.54 -6.95
CA PHE A 46 1.00 -2.04 -6.95
C PHE A 46 1.97 -3.04 -6.32
N PHE A 47 1.65 -3.50 -5.13
CA PHE A 47 2.55 -4.42 -4.43
C PHE A 47 2.58 -5.81 -5.03
N SER A 48 1.47 -6.26 -5.60
CA SER A 48 1.45 -7.55 -6.31
C SER A 48 2.41 -7.53 -7.50
N ARG A 49 2.48 -6.41 -8.20
CA ARG A 49 3.42 -6.25 -9.31
C ARG A 49 4.85 -6.11 -8.83
N GLU A 50 5.06 -5.27 -7.80
CA GLU A 50 6.41 -5.00 -7.29
C GLU A 50 7.08 -6.25 -6.74
N PHE A 51 6.35 -7.06 -6.02
CA PHE A 51 6.90 -8.25 -5.38
C PHE A 51 6.59 -9.55 -6.11
N LYS A 52 5.86 -9.44 -7.23
CA LYS A 52 5.48 -10.59 -8.06
C LYS A 52 4.81 -11.70 -7.25
N THR A 53 3.93 -11.30 -6.33
CA THR A 53 3.19 -12.22 -5.49
C THR A 53 1.86 -11.59 -5.11
N ARG A 54 0.91 -12.41 -4.70
CA ARG A 54 -0.38 -11.89 -4.25
C ARG A 54 -0.25 -11.36 -2.84
N VAL A 55 -0.84 -10.18 -2.61
CA VAL A 55 -0.83 -9.56 -1.29
C VAL A 55 -2.24 -9.21 -0.88
N LYS A 56 -2.40 -8.98 0.43
CA LYS A 56 -3.68 -8.54 1.00
C LYS A 56 -3.40 -7.49 2.05
N ILE A 57 -4.41 -6.66 2.35
CA ILE A 57 -4.34 -5.72 3.45
C ILE A 57 -4.91 -6.43 4.65
N VAL A 58 -4.07 -6.68 5.66
CA VAL A 58 -4.49 -7.41 6.86
C VAL A 58 -4.98 -6.49 7.96
N LYS A 59 -4.65 -5.21 7.88
CA LYS A 59 -5.06 -4.25 8.90
C LYS A 59 -5.13 -2.85 8.29
N GLY A 60 -6.09 -2.04 8.76
CA GLY A 60 -6.16 -0.64 8.36
C GLY A 60 -6.90 -0.38 7.05
N LEU A 61 -7.92 -1.17 6.72
CA LEU A 61 -8.68 -0.97 5.48
C LEU A 61 -9.22 0.45 5.32
N LYS A 62 -9.61 1.09 6.43
CA LYS A 62 -10.16 2.44 6.40
C LYS A 62 -9.19 3.47 6.96
N SER A 63 -7.94 3.11 7.11
CA SER A 63 -6.91 3.97 7.69
C SER A 63 -5.82 4.25 6.67
N ARG A 64 -5.09 5.35 6.86
CA ARG A 64 -3.89 5.61 6.06
C ARG A 64 -2.71 4.78 6.54
N ASN A 65 -2.82 4.20 7.73
CA ASN A 65 -1.80 3.29 8.26
C ASN A 65 -2.31 1.88 8.08
N LYS A 66 -1.63 1.13 7.23
CA LYS A 66 -2.07 -0.21 6.85
C LYS A 66 -0.95 -1.21 7.06
N ILE A 67 -1.33 -2.48 7.10
CA ILE A 67 -0.35 -3.56 7.12
C ILE A 67 -0.72 -4.48 5.97
N ILE A 68 0.26 -4.80 5.13
CA ILE A 68 0.06 -5.73 4.03
C ILE A 68 0.90 -6.98 4.24
N ASP A 69 0.39 -8.09 3.75
CA ASP A 69 1.07 -9.38 3.86
C ASP A 69 0.78 -10.19 2.60
N ARG A 70 1.52 -11.25 2.42
CA ARG A 70 1.29 -12.18 1.31
C ARG A 70 0.05 -13.01 1.59
N LEU A 71 -0.63 -13.39 0.53
CA LEU A 71 -1.74 -14.34 0.64
C LEU A 71 -1.24 -15.72 0.98
#